data_08af2b2110e68aeab7195fb4beb9733e
#
_entry.id   08af2b2110e68aeab7195fb4beb9733e
#
_cell.length_a   1.000
_cell.length_b   1.000
_cell.length_c   1.000
_cell.angle_alpha   90.00
_cell.angle_beta   90.00
_cell.angle_gamma   90.00
#
_symmetry.space_group_name_H-M   'P 1'
#
loop_
_entity.id
_entity.type
_entity.pdbx_description
1 polymer ?
#
loop_
_entity_poly.entity_id
_entity_poly.type
_entity_poly.pdbx_seq_one_letter_code
_entity_poly.pdbx_strand_id
1 'polypeptide(L)'
;LGSRVVWTDGADHPMNTPKEKIGVSAAERERAGASGSMAIRSISFVSAFVRAERIRELGLPLVDYFLWNDDFEFSARVLRGRRGLYVPESVVTHKTKVRGSSDADPGPRFYYEVRNKLWVFLRSDALSVWEKALYSAATTRRWFRTFRSSSNRMQLRDCLRRGWRDGWRSRPRPNRAVLASAGVPADVLERIGHLE
;
A
#
# COMPACT_ATOMS: atom_id res chain seq x y z
N LEU A 1 4.11 -13.41 2.50
CA LEU A 1 2.87 -13.89 3.11
C LEU A 1 2.19 -12.78 3.87
N GLY A 2 0.87 -12.85 4.02
CA GLY A 2 0.09 -11.93 4.83
C GLY A 2 -0.92 -12.63 5.70
N SER A 3 -1.12 -12.11 6.91
CA SER A 3 -2.05 -12.65 7.89
C SER A 3 -3.45 -12.06 7.74
N ARG A 4 -4.42 -12.74 8.32
CA ARG A 4 -5.76 -12.22 8.56
C ARG A 4 -5.68 -11.13 9.63
N VAL A 5 -6.14 -9.94 9.29
CA VAL A 5 -6.16 -8.81 10.21
C VAL A 5 -7.58 -8.63 10.73
N VAL A 6 -7.74 -8.74 12.03
CA VAL A 6 -9.03 -8.54 12.73
C VAL A 6 -8.97 -7.29 13.60
N TRP A 7 -10.14 -6.73 13.91
CA TRP A 7 -10.26 -5.70 14.93
C TRP A 7 -10.46 -6.31 16.30
N THR A 8 -10.55 -5.49 17.33
CA THR A 8 -10.66 -5.91 18.75
C THR A 8 -11.91 -6.76 19.06
N ASP A 9 -12.90 -6.73 18.19
CA ASP A 9 -14.11 -7.57 18.27
C ASP A 9 -13.99 -8.93 17.55
N GLY A 10 -12.82 -9.21 16.95
CA GLY A 10 -12.55 -10.42 16.17
C GLY A 10 -13.07 -10.39 14.73
N ALA A 11 -13.79 -9.35 14.32
CA ALA A 11 -14.24 -9.20 12.94
C ALA A 11 -13.11 -8.72 12.02
N ASP A 12 -13.16 -9.09 10.73
CA ASP A 12 -12.17 -8.67 9.75
C ASP A 12 -12.05 -7.16 9.69
N HIS A 13 -10.80 -6.66 9.70
CA HIS A 13 -10.53 -5.23 9.63
C HIS A 13 -10.66 -4.75 8.18
N PRO A 14 -11.64 -3.89 7.86
CA PRO A 14 -12.02 -3.58 6.48
C PRO A 14 -10.89 -2.93 5.64
N MET A 15 -9.97 -2.21 6.29
CA MET A 15 -8.81 -1.57 5.64
C MET A 15 -7.70 -2.55 5.30
N ASN A 16 -7.63 -3.70 5.95
CA ASN A 16 -6.50 -4.62 5.86
C ASN A 16 -6.88 -5.98 5.28
N THR A 17 -8.14 -6.18 4.91
CA THR A 17 -8.59 -7.41 4.26
C THR A 17 -8.08 -7.45 2.82
N PRO A 18 -7.16 -8.36 2.48
CA PRO A 18 -6.62 -8.46 1.13
C PRO A 18 -7.67 -8.95 0.16
N LYS A 19 -7.50 -8.59 -1.10
CA LYS A 19 -8.33 -9.10 -2.19
C LYS A 19 -7.55 -10.12 -3.00
N GLU A 20 -8.24 -11.10 -3.55
CA GLU A 20 -7.64 -12.04 -4.48
C GLU A 20 -6.98 -11.29 -5.65
N LYS A 21 -5.85 -11.79 -6.09
CA LYS A 21 -5.10 -11.26 -7.24
C LYS A 21 -5.99 -11.30 -8.48
N ILE A 22 -6.11 -10.18 -9.16
CA ILE A 22 -6.85 -10.10 -10.43
C ILE A 22 -6.12 -10.94 -11.50
N GLY A 23 -6.88 -11.74 -12.24
CA GLY A 23 -6.33 -12.60 -13.30
C GLY A 23 -5.54 -13.81 -12.76
N VAL A 24 -5.80 -14.24 -11.52
CA VAL A 24 -5.24 -15.48 -10.99
C VAL A 24 -5.67 -16.66 -11.86
N SER A 25 -4.72 -17.52 -12.26
CA SER A 25 -5.05 -18.73 -13.03
C SER A 25 -5.72 -19.78 -12.13
N ALA A 26 -6.50 -20.69 -12.75
CA ALA A 26 -7.12 -21.81 -12.02
C ALA A 26 -6.08 -22.63 -11.24
N ALA A 27 -4.94 -22.93 -11.87
CA ALA A 27 -3.86 -23.68 -11.23
C ALA A 27 -3.16 -22.89 -10.08
N GLU A 28 -3.09 -21.56 -10.14
CA GLU A 28 -2.56 -20.76 -9.02
C GLU A 28 -3.56 -20.71 -7.87
N ARG A 29 -4.86 -20.60 -8.17
CA ARG A 29 -5.94 -20.61 -7.17
C ARG A 29 -6.03 -21.96 -6.47
N GLU A 30 -5.98 -23.06 -7.21
CA GLU A 30 -6.00 -24.41 -6.66
C GLU A 30 -4.80 -24.66 -5.73
N ARG A 31 -3.58 -24.29 -6.16
CA ARG A 31 -2.38 -24.42 -5.32
C ARG A 31 -2.45 -23.57 -4.04
N ALA A 32 -3.01 -22.37 -4.10
CA ALA A 32 -3.23 -21.56 -2.92
C ALA A 32 -4.28 -22.19 -2.01
N GLY A 33 -5.40 -22.63 -2.57
CA GLY A 33 -6.49 -23.28 -1.85
C GLY A 33 -6.08 -24.59 -1.17
N ALA A 34 -5.19 -25.38 -1.78
CA ALA A 34 -4.66 -26.62 -1.19
C ALA A 34 -3.91 -26.39 0.14
N SER A 35 -3.42 -25.16 0.37
CA SER A 35 -2.80 -24.74 1.64
C SER A 35 -3.71 -23.83 2.48
N GLY A 36 -5.02 -23.82 2.25
CA GLY A 36 -5.96 -22.95 2.95
C GLY A 36 -5.74 -21.45 2.71
N SER A 37 -4.98 -21.10 1.66
CA SER A 37 -4.53 -19.73 1.39
C SER A 37 -5.23 -19.13 0.17
N MET A 38 -5.06 -17.83 -0.05
CA MET A 38 -5.54 -17.11 -1.24
C MET A 38 -4.39 -16.38 -1.91
N ALA A 39 -4.34 -16.41 -3.24
CA ALA A 39 -3.36 -15.66 -4.01
C ALA A 39 -3.65 -14.15 -3.93
N ILE A 40 -2.65 -13.35 -3.55
CA ILE A 40 -2.78 -11.90 -3.38
C ILE A 40 -1.74 -11.14 -4.23
N ARG A 41 -2.05 -9.86 -4.51
CA ARG A 41 -1.21 -8.95 -5.30
C ARG A 41 -0.57 -7.83 -4.48
N SER A 42 -1.10 -7.58 -3.29
CA SER A 42 -0.57 -6.63 -2.32
C SER A 42 -0.97 -7.04 -0.92
N ILE A 43 -0.27 -6.47 0.07
CA ILE A 43 -0.50 -6.75 1.47
C ILE A 43 -0.25 -5.50 2.31
N SER A 44 -0.96 -5.38 3.43
CA SER A 44 -0.74 -4.33 4.41
C SER A 44 0.44 -4.64 5.35
N PHE A 45 1.20 -3.62 5.74
CA PHE A 45 2.29 -3.74 6.72
C PHE A 45 1.83 -4.05 8.15
N VAL A 46 0.52 -4.08 8.41
CA VAL A 46 0.00 -4.57 9.70
C VAL A 46 0.48 -6.00 9.97
N SER A 47 0.54 -6.83 8.91
CA SER A 47 1.20 -8.14 9.00
C SER A 47 1.66 -8.59 7.61
N ALA A 48 2.96 -8.44 7.37
CA ALA A 48 3.62 -8.82 6.13
C ALA A 48 4.91 -9.61 6.40
N PHE A 49 5.03 -10.79 5.80
CA PHE A 49 6.27 -11.57 5.79
C PHE A 49 6.85 -11.56 4.39
N VAL A 50 8.03 -11.00 4.24
CA VAL A 50 8.76 -10.88 2.97
C VAL A 50 10.08 -11.62 3.09
N ARG A 51 10.46 -12.35 2.05
CA ARG A 51 11.77 -13.01 2.00
C ARG A 51 12.87 -11.95 1.94
N ALA A 52 13.88 -12.08 2.79
CA ALA A 52 14.96 -11.10 2.90
C ALA A 52 15.72 -10.90 1.57
N GLU A 53 15.85 -11.97 0.76
CA GLU A 53 16.47 -11.88 -0.56
C GLU A 53 15.73 -10.89 -1.47
N ARG A 54 14.38 -10.85 -1.38
CA ARG A 54 13.58 -9.92 -2.18
C ARG A 54 13.77 -8.47 -1.74
N ILE A 55 14.00 -8.24 -0.46
CA ILE A 55 14.33 -6.90 0.03
C ILE A 55 15.72 -6.48 -0.47
N ARG A 56 16.70 -7.38 -0.46
CA ARG A 56 18.03 -7.09 -1.01
C ARG A 56 18.04 -6.84 -2.52
N GLU A 57 17.16 -7.53 -3.27
CA GLU A 57 17.05 -7.36 -4.72
C GLU A 57 16.32 -6.08 -5.14
N LEU A 58 15.28 -5.70 -4.40
CA LEU A 58 14.33 -4.66 -4.80
C LEU A 58 14.39 -3.39 -3.94
N GLY A 59 15.20 -3.41 -2.91
CA GLY A 59 15.30 -2.33 -1.94
C GLY A 59 14.18 -2.32 -0.90
N LEU A 60 14.28 -1.38 0.00
CA LEU A 60 13.35 -1.14 1.11
C LEU A 60 12.06 -0.45 0.64
N PRO A 61 11.02 -0.42 1.49
CA PRO A 61 9.88 0.49 1.29
C PRO A 61 10.35 1.94 1.20
N LEU A 62 9.70 2.73 0.35
CA LEU A 62 10.06 4.13 0.16
C LEU A 62 9.46 5.02 1.26
N VAL A 63 10.30 5.56 2.13
CA VAL A 63 9.88 6.37 3.30
C VAL A 63 9.16 7.65 2.91
N ASP A 64 9.44 8.21 1.74
CA ASP A 64 8.81 9.46 1.26
C ASP A 64 7.31 9.34 1.00
N TYR A 65 6.79 8.12 0.90
CA TYR A 65 5.34 7.90 0.92
C TYR A 65 4.71 8.38 2.24
N PHE A 66 5.42 8.25 3.36
CA PHE A 66 5.07 8.70 4.70
C PHE A 66 3.80 8.07 5.27
N LEU A 67 2.69 8.14 4.55
CA LEU A 67 1.39 7.65 5.00
C LEU A 67 0.57 7.16 3.80
N TRP A 68 0.07 5.92 3.92
CA TRP A 68 -0.73 5.22 2.91
C TRP A 68 -0.03 4.96 1.58
N ASN A 69 -0.36 3.83 1.00
CA ASN A 69 0.16 3.32 -0.26
C ASN A 69 1.65 2.95 -0.28
N ASP A 70 2.38 3.14 0.81
CA ASP A 70 3.73 2.62 1.02
C ASP A 70 3.73 1.08 1.04
N ASP A 71 2.84 0.48 1.82
CA ASP A 71 2.62 -0.96 1.87
C ASP A 71 2.13 -1.53 0.53
N PHE A 72 1.21 -0.84 -0.13
CA PHE A 72 0.70 -1.23 -1.44
C PHE A 72 1.80 -1.19 -2.51
N GLU A 73 2.55 -0.10 -2.61
CA GLU A 73 3.65 0.03 -3.57
C GLU A 73 4.70 -1.06 -3.35
N PHE A 74 5.22 -1.15 -2.13
CA PHE A 74 6.27 -2.11 -1.81
C PHE A 74 5.84 -3.55 -2.04
N SER A 75 4.71 -3.96 -1.49
CA SER A 75 4.24 -5.33 -1.63
C SER A 75 3.89 -5.68 -3.08
N ALA A 76 3.30 -4.76 -3.83
CA ALA A 76 3.02 -4.95 -5.25
C ALA A 76 4.31 -5.06 -6.08
N ARG A 77 5.36 -4.31 -5.74
CA ARG A 77 6.70 -4.37 -6.35
C ARG A 77 7.37 -5.71 -6.06
N VAL A 78 7.34 -6.15 -4.80
CA VAL A 78 7.87 -7.45 -4.38
C VAL A 78 7.15 -8.61 -5.07
N LEU A 79 5.84 -8.50 -5.27
CA LEU A 79 5.00 -9.55 -5.86
C LEU A 79 4.90 -9.48 -7.38
N ARG A 80 5.55 -8.52 -8.05
CA ARG A 80 5.55 -8.45 -9.52
C ARG A 80 6.21 -9.69 -10.12
N GLY A 81 5.43 -10.45 -10.89
CA GLY A 81 5.88 -11.75 -11.46
C GLY A 81 6.11 -12.87 -10.43
N ARG A 82 5.67 -12.68 -9.20
CA ARG A 82 5.85 -13.63 -8.09
C ARG A 82 4.51 -13.98 -7.43
N ARG A 83 4.56 -14.91 -6.49
CA ARG A 83 3.39 -15.36 -5.74
C ARG A 83 3.37 -14.72 -4.35
N GLY A 84 2.22 -14.16 -4.00
CA GLY A 84 1.89 -13.76 -2.64
C GLY A 84 0.72 -14.60 -2.13
N LEU A 85 0.74 -14.97 -0.86
CA LEU A 85 -0.33 -15.73 -0.24
C LEU A 85 -0.85 -15.00 1.00
N TYR A 86 -2.16 -14.91 1.08
CA TYR A 86 -2.88 -14.57 2.29
C TYR A 86 -3.18 -15.86 3.05
N VAL A 87 -2.80 -15.88 4.32
CA VAL A 87 -2.91 -17.07 5.21
C VAL A 87 -3.92 -16.74 6.29
N PRO A 88 -5.20 -17.17 6.15
CA PRO A 88 -6.28 -16.81 7.08
C PRO A 88 -6.11 -17.41 8.48
N GLU A 89 -5.38 -18.50 8.63
CA GLU A 89 -5.07 -19.11 9.93
C GLU A 89 -4.09 -18.28 10.78
N SER A 90 -3.26 -17.45 10.12
CA SER A 90 -2.38 -16.49 10.80
C SER A 90 -3.16 -15.23 11.11
N VAL A 91 -3.54 -15.02 12.36
CA VAL A 91 -4.41 -13.91 12.78
C VAL A 91 -3.64 -12.86 13.56
N VAL A 92 -3.87 -11.59 13.21
CA VAL A 92 -3.31 -10.42 13.91
C VAL A 92 -4.42 -9.44 14.26
N THR A 93 -4.41 -8.93 15.49
CA THR A 93 -5.37 -7.90 15.93
C THR A 93 -4.81 -6.50 15.70
N HIS A 94 -5.48 -5.71 14.85
CA HIS A 94 -5.15 -4.31 14.60
C HIS A 94 -5.99 -3.39 15.50
N LYS A 95 -5.39 -2.89 16.56
CA LYS A 95 -6.06 -2.06 17.59
C LYS A 95 -6.16 -0.60 17.17
N THR A 96 -6.98 -0.31 16.15
CA THR A 96 -7.31 1.09 15.80
C THR A 96 -8.35 1.66 16.76
N LYS A 97 -8.30 2.98 16.99
CA LYS A 97 -9.25 3.66 17.91
C LYS A 97 -10.71 3.48 17.47
N VAL A 98 -10.95 3.51 16.17
CA VAL A 98 -12.28 3.31 15.56
C VAL A 98 -12.14 2.36 14.38
N ARG A 99 -13.04 1.38 14.28
CA ARG A 99 -13.05 0.42 13.18
C ARG A 99 -13.28 1.12 11.84
N GLY A 100 -12.36 0.97 10.89
CA GLY A 100 -12.50 1.49 9.53
C GLY A 100 -12.53 3.01 9.40
N SER A 101 -12.12 3.78 10.42
CA SER A 101 -12.26 5.23 10.47
C SER A 101 -11.52 6.02 9.39
N SER A 102 -10.42 5.49 8.84
CA SER A 102 -9.65 6.17 7.81
C SER A 102 -10.28 6.13 6.42
N ASP A 103 -11.23 5.20 6.18
CA ASP A 103 -11.94 5.10 4.90
C ASP A 103 -13.22 5.96 4.86
N ALA A 104 -13.77 6.36 6.02
CA ALA A 104 -15.01 7.10 6.08
C ALA A 104 -14.84 8.57 5.67
N ASP A 105 -13.93 9.29 6.30
CA ASP A 105 -13.57 10.68 5.96
C ASP A 105 -12.07 10.91 6.21
N PRO A 106 -11.24 10.91 5.17
CA PRO A 106 -9.79 10.96 5.31
C PRO A 106 -9.26 12.31 5.78
N GLY A 107 -10.05 13.37 5.70
CA GLY A 107 -9.63 14.71 6.06
C GLY A 107 -8.33 15.16 5.37
N PRO A 108 -7.39 15.82 6.10
CA PRO A 108 -6.13 16.29 5.50
C PRO A 108 -5.24 15.18 4.92
N ARG A 109 -5.40 13.95 5.41
CA ARG A 109 -4.64 12.78 4.92
C ARG A 109 -4.95 12.40 3.48
N PHE A 110 -6.08 12.89 2.93
CA PHE A 110 -6.43 12.69 1.53
C PHE A 110 -5.36 13.23 0.56
N TYR A 111 -4.59 14.24 0.97
CA TYR A 111 -3.42 14.70 0.22
C TYR A 111 -2.44 13.56 -0.09
N TYR A 112 -2.08 12.77 0.91
CA TYR A 112 -1.16 11.63 0.74
C TYR A 112 -1.77 10.53 -0.12
N GLU A 113 -3.06 10.24 0.04
CA GLU A 113 -3.76 9.28 -0.81
C GLU A 113 -3.62 9.66 -2.30
N VAL A 114 -3.83 10.93 -2.63
CA VAL A 114 -3.77 11.40 -4.02
C VAL A 114 -2.33 11.43 -4.54
N ARG A 115 -1.41 12.06 -3.81
CA ARG A 115 0.01 12.16 -4.20
C ARG A 115 0.63 10.78 -4.41
N ASN A 116 0.45 9.91 -3.43
CA ASN A 116 1.07 8.60 -3.42
C ASN A 116 0.49 7.68 -4.50
N LYS A 117 -0.82 7.74 -4.77
CA LYS A 117 -1.42 7.00 -5.89
C LYS A 117 -0.85 7.43 -7.24
N LEU A 118 -0.63 8.73 -7.44
CA LEU A 118 0.03 9.21 -8.65
C LEU A 118 1.48 8.69 -8.75
N TRP A 119 2.22 8.66 -7.66
CA TRP A 119 3.55 8.06 -7.66
C TRP A 119 3.53 6.57 -8.00
N VAL A 120 2.59 5.80 -7.45
CA VAL A 120 2.42 4.38 -7.80
C VAL A 120 2.15 4.22 -9.29
N PHE A 121 1.27 5.03 -9.87
CA PHE A 121 0.86 4.87 -11.27
C PHE A 121 1.87 5.43 -12.27
N LEU A 122 2.57 6.50 -11.93
CA LEU A 122 3.43 7.22 -12.86
C LEU A 122 4.92 6.93 -12.67
N ARG A 123 5.35 6.53 -11.46
CA ARG A 123 6.77 6.46 -11.09
C ARG A 123 7.24 5.09 -10.61
N SER A 124 6.31 4.22 -10.19
CA SER A 124 6.66 2.89 -9.70
C SER A 124 6.51 1.82 -10.78
N ASP A 125 7.39 0.82 -10.72
CA ASP A 125 7.31 -0.40 -11.51
C ASP A 125 6.54 -1.53 -10.83
N ALA A 126 5.87 -1.24 -9.71
CA ALA A 126 5.11 -2.22 -8.95
C ALA A 126 3.97 -2.87 -9.76
N LEU A 127 3.39 -2.13 -10.69
CA LEU A 127 2.23 -2.55 -11.49
C LEU A 127 2.57 -2.59 -12.99
N SER A 128 2.00 -3.56 -13.69
CA SER A 128 1.97 -3.59 -15.15
C SER A 128 1.05 -2.47 -15.71
N VAL A 129 1.18 -2.17 -16.99
CA VAL A 129 0.40 -1.10 -17.64
C VAL A 129 -1.11 -1.32 -17.49
N TRP A 130 -1.59 -2.55 -17.70
CA TRP A 130 -3.00 -2.85 -17.56
C TRP A 130 -3.48 -2.82 -16.10
N GLU A 131 -2.64 -3.27 -15.13
CA GLU A 131 -2.93 -3.12 -13.70
C GLU A 131 -3.03 -1.63 -13.32
N LYS A 132 -2.13 -0.78 -13.82
CA LYS A 132 -2.20 0.67 -13.63
C LYS A 132 -3.54 1.23 -14.10
N ALA A 133 -4.04 0.81 -15.27
CA ALA A 133 -5.34 1.25 -15.80
C ALA A 133 -6.50 0.82 -14.88
N LEU A 134 -6.54 -0.47 -14.48
CA LEU A 134 -7.57 -0.99 -13.59
C LEU A 134 -7.56 -0.32 -12.20
N TYR A 135 -6.39 -0.23 -11.59
CA TYR A 135 -6.26 0.40 -10.26
C TYR A 135 -6.54 1.90 -10.30
N SER A 136 -6.21 2.59 -11.41
CA SER A 136 -6.56 4.00 -11.60
C SER A 136 -8.08 4.19 -11.69
N ALA A 137 -8.77 3.37 -12.45
CA ALA A 137 -10.24 3.41 -12.55
C ALA A 137 -10.91 3.13 -11.18
N ALA A 138 -10.43 2.09 -10.47
CA ALA A 138 -10.92 1.76 -9.13
C ALA A 138 -10.64 2.90 -8.12
N THR A 139 -9.49 3.54 -8.22
CA THR A 139 -9.10 4.68 -7.37
C THR A 139 -10.00 5.88 -7.63
N THR A 140 -10.22 6.25 -8.89
CA THR A 140 -11.10 7.35 -9.27
C THR A 140 -12.53 7.13 -8.77
N ARG A 141 -13.06 5.90 -8.93
CA ARG A 141 -14.38 5.54 -8.39
C ARG A 141 -14.42 5.65 -6.86
N ARG A 142 -13.35 5.26 -6.15
CA ARG A 142 -13.25 5.39 -4.69
C ARG A 142 -13.21 6.85 -4.28
N TRP A 143 -12.39 7.69 -4.90
CA TRP A 143 -12.32 9.12 -4.62
C TRP A 143 -13.67 9.81 -4.83
N PHE A 144 -14.38 9.47 -5.91
CA PHE A 144 -15.72 10.01 -6.15
C PHE A 144 -16.67 9.66 -4.99
N ARG A 145 -16.66 8.40 -4.51
CA ARG A 145 -17.47 8.01 -3.34
C ARG A 145 -17.05 8.77 -2.07
N THR A 146 -15.75 8.90 -1.82
CA THR A 146 -15.21 9.68 -0.69
C THR A 146 -15.70 11.12 -0.73
N PHE A 147 -15.68 11.78 -1.90
CA PHE A 147 -16.22 13.13 -2.05
C PHE A 147 -17.71 13.22 -1.77
N ARG A 148 -18.47 12.21 -2.17
CA ARG A 148 -19.93 12.20 -1.90
C ARG A 148 -20.25 12.04 -0.41
N SER A 149 -19.49 11.23 0.31
CA SER A 149 -19.72 10.90 1.71
C SER A 149 -19.04 11.86 2.70
N SER A 150 -18.08 12.68 2.25
CA SER A 150 -17.32 13.57 3.14
C SER A 150 -18.17 14.73 3.66
N SER A 151 -17.97 15.03 4.92
CA SER A 151 -18.51 16.21 5.61
C SER A 151 -17.80 17.50 5.20
N ASN A 152 -16.54 17.44 4.73
CA ASN A 152 -15.74 18.62 4.35
C ASN A 152 -15.16 18.49 2.93
N ARG A 153 -16.02 18.67 1.92
CA ARG A 153 -15.65 18.59 0.51
C ARG A 153 -14.64 19.67 0.07
N MET A 154 -14.64 20.83 0.74
CA MET A 154 -13.70 21.90 0.42
C MET A 154 -12.28 21.49 0.78
N GLN A 155 -12.09 20.92 1.96
CA GLN A 155 -10.78 20.36 2.37
C GLN A 155 -10.32 19.24 1.43
N LEU A 156 -11.22 18.34 1.02
CA LEU A 156 -10.87 17.29 0.07
C LEU A 156 -10.46 17.84 -1.29
N ARG A 157 -11.13 18.90 -1.80
CA ARG A 157 -10.73 19.57 -3.06
C ARG A 157 -9.34 20.17 -2.97
N ASP A 158 -9.01 20.82 -1.87
CA ASP A 158 -7.68 21.38 -1.64
C ASP A 158 -6.62 20.26 -1.60
N CYS A 159 -6.88 19.20 -0.85
CA CYS A 159 -6.02 18.03 -0.78
C CYS A 159 -5.85 17.35 -2.15
N LEU A 160 -6.93 17.20 -2.93
CA LEU A 160 -6.87 16.66 -4.29
C LEU A 160 -5.97 17.53 -5.19
N ARG A 161 -6.19 18.84 -5.19
CA ARG A 161 -5.44 19.78 -6.03
C ARG A 161 -3.95 19.78 -5.70
N ARG A 162 -3.60 19.84 -4.42
CA ARG A 162 -2.20 19.81 -3.97
C ARG A 162 -1.57 18.45 -4.22
N GLY A 163 -2.22 17.36 -3.81
CA GLY A 163 -1.74 16.01 -4.02
C GLY A 163 -1.56 15.66 -5.50
N TRP A 164 -2.47 16.12 -6.36
CA TRP A 164 -2.36 15.96 -7.81
C TRP A 164 -1.16 16.72 -8.37
N ARG A 165 -1.03 18.00 -8.04
CA ARG A 165 0.10 18.83 -8.49
C ARG A 165 1.44 18.20 -8.08
N ASP A 166 1.56 17.82 -6.81
CA ASP A 166 2.81 17.33 -6.24
C ASP A 166 3.12 15.91 -6.73
N GLY A 167 2.13 15.03 -6.80
CA GLY A 167 2.30 13.68 -7.34
C GLY A 167 2.66 13.64 -8.82
N TRP A 168 2.17 14.60 -9.60
CA TRP A 168 2.52 14.73 -11.02
C TRP A 168 3.91 15.33 -11.23
N ARG A 169 4.26 16.37 -10.47
CA ARG A 169 5.51 17.14 -10.64
C ARG A 169 6.72 16.54 -9.94
N SER A 170 6.51 15.67 -8.94
CA SER A 170 7.60 15.08 -8.17
C SER A 170 7.65 13.56 -8.34
N ARG A 171 8.66 12.98 -7.74
CA ARG A 171 8.83 11.53 -7.53
C ARG A 171 9.23 11.29 -6.09
N PRO A 172 9.02 10.08 -5.53
CA PRO A 172 9.55 9.75 -4.22
C PRO A 172 11.06 10.00 -4.18
N ARG A 173 11.52 10.64 -3.10
CA ARG A 173 12.95 10.83 -2.86
C ARG A 173 13.56 9.54 -2.35
N PRO A 174 14.86 9.28 -2.60
CA PRO A 174 15.58 8.15 -2.00
C PRO A 174 15.46 8.17 -0.47
N ASN A 175 15.40 6.98 0.15
CA ASN A 175 15.27 6.85 1.60
C ASN A 175 16.36 7.60 2.35
N ARG A 176 17.60 7.49 1.88
CA ARG A 176 18.75 8.20 2.47
C ARG A 176 18.51 9.71 2.55
N ALA A 177 18.00 10.33 1.49
CA ALA A 177 17.74 11.77 1.48
C ALA A 177 16.63 12.17 2.46
N VAL A 178 15.56 11.38 2.54
CA VAL A 178 14.43 11.64 3.45
C VAL A 178 14.86 11.46 4.90
N LEU A 179 15.54 10.36 5.21
CA LEU A 179 15.98 10.02 6.54
C LEU A 179 17.07 10.98 7.05
N ALA A 180 18.00 11.42 6.18
CA ALA A 180 18.97 12.45 6.52
C ALA A 180 18.27 13.77 6.90
N SER A 181 17.25 14.18 6.15
CA SER A 181 16.46 15.38 6.47
C SER A 181 15.66 15.24 7.78
N ALA A 182 15.40 14.02 8.23
CA ALA A 182 14.75 13.70 9.50
C ALA A 182 15.75 13.54 10.67
N GLY A 183 17.06 13.77 10.46
CA GLY A 183 18.07 13.71 11.50
C GLY A 183 18.56 12.30 11.84
N VAL A 184 18.37 11.32 10.96
CA VAL A 184 18.89 9.96 11.18
C VAL A 184 20.43 9.98 11.10
N PRO A 185 21.15 9.35 12.05
CA PRO A 185 22.61 9.33 12.08
C PRO A 185 23.26 8.75 10.82
N ALA A 186 24.44 9.27 10.46
CA ALA A 186 25.13 8.94 9.21
C ALA A 186 25.49 7.44 9.09
N ASP A 187 25.89 6.79 10.18
CA ASP A 187 26.20 5.36 10.23
C ASP A 187 24.98 4.48 9.91
N VAL A 188 23.79 4.89 10.38
CA VAL A 188 22.52 4.22 10.04
C VAL A 188 22.19 4.43 8.57
N LEU A 189 22.38 5.65 8.04
CA LEU A 189 22.14 5.96 6.63
C LEU A 189 23.05 5.17 5.69
N GLU A 190 24.31 4.94 6.08
CA GLU A 190 25.26 4.13 5.30
C GLU A 190 24.80 2.67 5.24
N ARG A 191 24.35 2.10 6.36
CA ARG A 191 23.83 0.72 6.42
C ARG A 191 22.56 0.54 5.58
N ILE A 192 21.70 1.56 5.47
CA ILE A 192 20.49 1.53 4.65
C ILE A 192 20.86 1.67 3.16
N GLY A 193 21.86 2.46 2.83
CA GLY A 193 22.28 2.73 1.45
C GLY A 193 22.67 1.49 0.64
N HIS A 194 23.02 0.39 1.30
CA HIS A 194 23.27 -0.90 0.64
C HIS A 194 21.99 -1.64 0.22
N LEU A 195 20.82 -1.13 0.62
CA LEU A 195 19.49 -1.72 0.37
C LEU A 195 18.58 -0.81 -0.47
N GLU A 196 19.11 0.27 -1.06
CA GLU A 196 18.41 1.19 -1.96
C GLU A 196 18.52 0.79 -3.44
#